data_ed9d496b446579b090f5bc83bafe4217
#
_entry.id   ed9d496b446579b090f5bc83bafe4217
#
_cell.length_a   1.000
_cell.length_b   1.000
_cell.length_c   1.000
_cell.angle_alpha   90.00
_cell.angle_beta   90.00
_cell.angle_gamma   90.00
#
_symmetry.space_group_name_H-M   'P 1'
#
loop_
_entity.id
_entity.type
_entity.pdbx_description
1 polymer ?
#
loop_
_entity_poly.entity_id
_entity_poly.type
_entity_poly.pdbx_seq_one_letter_code
_entity_poly.pdbx_strand_id
1 'polypeptide(L)'
;MIINFVMSVISYTALAVALMLVPRLREERALYIIVSLTIAFNVIGMEWMYKALEQYTYITIRSIIFKFVALIVMFVFVHQKSDYIFYGAITILAASGSNIFNFINAHKFIDMRPAGKYHFKRHFKPIAVFFAMSCATTIYTHLDTVMLGFMTTDADVGYYNAAVKIKTILVSIVTSLGVVLLPRA
;
A
#
# COMPACT_ATOMS: atom_id res chain seq x y z
N MET A 1 2.47 2.84 -16.33
CA MET A 1 1.25 2.04 -16.13
C MET A 1 1.41 0.58 -16.54
N ILE A 2 1.85 0.27 -17.78
CA ILE A 2 1.95 -1.12 -18.28
C ILE A 2 2.78 -2.01 -17.34
N ILE A 3 3.96 -1.55 -16.91
CA ILE A 3 4.81 -2.32 -15.97
C ILE A 3 4.09 -2.59 -14.65
N ASN A 4 3.43 -1.59 -14.06
CA ASN A 4 2.67 -1.77 -12.83
C ASN A 4 1.51 -2.77 -13.01
N PHE A 5 0.86 -2.75 -14.16
CA PHE A 5 -0.19 -3.72 -14.50
C PHE A 5 0.37 -5.15 -14.57
N VAL A 6 1.48 -5.35 -15.28
CA VAL A 6 2.14 -6.67 -15.36
C VAL A 6 2.55 -7.17 -13.97
N MET A 7 3.14 -6.29 -13.15
CA MET A 7 3.52 -6.64 -11.77
C MET A 7 2.32 -6.96 -10.89
N SER A 8 1.18 -6.29 -11.10
CA SER A 8 -0.04 -6.63 -10.37
C SER A 8 -0.59 -8.00 -10.74
N VAL A 9 -0.55 -8.38 -12.02
CA VAL A 9 -0.95 -9.72 -12.47
C VAL A 9 -0.07 -10.79 -11.82
N ILE A 10 1.25 -10.57 -11.77
CA ILE A 10 2.18 -11.46 -11.09
C ILE A 10 1.84 -11.57 -9.60
N SER A 11 1.56 -10.44 -8.93
CA SER A 11 1.22 -10.41 -7.50
C SER A 11 -0.10 -11.13 -7.21
N TYR A 12 -1.13 -10.95 -8.05
CA TYR A 12 -2.41 -11.68 -7.91
C TYR A 12 -2.24 -13.17 -8.15
N THR A 13 -1.40 -13.57 -9.12
CA THR A 13 -1.09 -14.99 -9.37
C THR A 13 -0.38 -15.59 -8.17
N ALA A 14 0.62 -14.89 -7.61
CA ALA A 14 1.32 -15.33 -6.41
C ALA A 14 0.37 -15.46 -5.20
N LEU A 15 -0.53 -14.50 -5.01
CA LEU A 15 -1.55 -14.56 -3.96
C LEU A 15 -2.49 -15.75 -4.14
N ALA A 16 -2.97 -16.00 -5.36
CA ALA A 16 -3.84 -17.13 -5.66
C ALA A 16 -3.15 -18.47 -5.36
N VAL A 17 -1.88 -18.60 -5.76
CA VAL A 17 -1.07 -19.79 -5.45
C VAL A 17 -0.86 -19.93 -3.93
N ALA A 18 -0.56 -18.85 -3.22
CA ALA A 18 -0.39 -18.87 -1.76
C ALA A 18 -1.68 -19.30 -1.05
N LEU A 19 -2.85 -18.81 -1.47
CA LEU A 19 -4.16 -19.21 -0.93
C LEU A 19 -4.48 -20.69 -1.21
N MET A 20 -3.95 -21.25 -2.29
CA MET A 20 -4.13 -22.68 -2.59
C MET A 20 -3.20 -23.57 -1.77
N LEU A 21 -1.95 -23.14 -1.56
CA LEU A 21 -0.91 -23.95 -0.94
C LEU A 21 -0.92 -23.89 0.60
N VAL A 22 -1.34 -22.75 1.18
CA VAL A 22 -1.27 -22.52 2.64
C VAL A 22 -2.66 -22.61 3.24
N PRO A 23 -3.02 -23.68 4.00
CA PRO A 23 -4.35 -23.87 4.58
C PRO A 23 -4.76 -22.70 5.51
N ARG A 24 -3.84 -22.18 6.32
CA ARG A 24 -4.07 -21.05 7.23
C ARG A 24 -4.55 -19.78 6.51
N LEU A 25 -4.04 -19.51 5.30
CA LEU A 25 -4.47 -18.36 4.50
C LEU A 25 -5.88 -18.57 3.92
N ARG A 26 -6.26 -19.83 3.70
CA ARG A 26 -7.57 -20.18 3.14
C ARG A 26 -8.70 -19.95 4.13
N GLU A 27 -8.46 -20.06 5.43
CA GLU A 27 -9.44 -19.78 6.48
C GLU A 27 -9.88 -18.32 6.43
N GLU A 28 -8.94 -17.40 6.21
CA GLU A 28 -9.18 -15.95 6.16
C GLU A 28 -9.22 -15.39 4.72
N ARG A 29 -9.62 -16.21 3.74
CA ARG A 29 -9.63 -15.85 2.30
C ARG A 29 -10.36 -14.53 2.01
N ALA A 30 -11.46 -14.24 2.72
CA ALA A 30 -12.23 -13.02 2.52
C ALA A 30 -11.39 -11.79 2.82
N LEU A 31 -10.64 -11.80 3.92
CA LEU A 31 -9.73 -10.71 4.31
C LEU A 31 -8.62 -10.53 3.26
N TYR A 32 -7.99 -11.63 2.81
CA TYR A 32 -6.92 -11.54 1.80
C TYR A 32 -7.43 -11.01 0.45
N ILE A 33 -8.63 -11.40 0.02
CA ILE A 33 -9.24 -10.88 -1.20
C ILE A 33 -9.48 -9.36 -1.07
N ILE A 34 -10.02 -8.90 0.05
CA ILE A 34 -10.25 -7.47 0.30
C ILE A 34 -8.92 -6.72 0.33
N VAL A 35 -7.94 -7.21 1.09
CA VAL A 35 -6.61 -6.57 1.17
C VAL A 35 -5.92 -6.52 -0.20
N SER A 36 -6.13 -7.52 -1.05
CA SER A 36 -5.57 -7.55 -2.41
C SER A 36 -6.05 -6.41 -3.30
N LEU A 37 -7.20 -5.79 -3.01
CA LEU A 37 -7.68 -4.60 -3.73
C LEU A 37 -6.67 -3.44 -3.67
N THR A 38 -5.83 -3.40 -2.64
CA THR A 38 -4.71 -2.45 -2.56
C THR A 38 -3.79 -2.56 -3.78
N ILE A 39 -3.55 -3.77 -4.29
CA ILE A 39 -2.73 -4.00 -5.49
C ILE A 39 -3.39 -3.32 -6.70
N ALA A 40 -4.70 -3.53 -6.90
CA ALA A 40 -5.44 -2.92 -7.99
C ALA A 40 -5.45 -1.39 -7.91
N PHE A 41 -5.73 -0.84 -6.72
CA PHE A 41 -5.73 0.62 -6.51
C PHE A 41 -4.34 1.24 -6.71
N ASN A 42 -3.26 0.55 -6.38
CA ASN A 42 -1.91 1.04 -6.60
C ASN A 42 -1.52 1.07 -8.10
N VAL A 43 -2.07 0.19 -8.92
CA VAL A 43 -1.85 0.22 -10.38
C VAL A 43 -2.37 1.52 -10.99
N ILE A 44 -3.56 1.96 -10.55
CA ILE A 44 -4.21 3.16 -11.07
C ILE A 44 -3.80 4.44 -10.32
N GLY A 45 -3.11 4.30 -9.17
CA GLY A 45 -2.86 5.40 -8.24
C GLY A 45 -2.00 6.53 -8.77
N MET A 46 -1.05 6.26 -9.66
CA MET A 46 -0.17 7.25 -10.33
C MET A 46 0.44 8.30 -9.38
N GLU A 47 0.58 7.99 -8.10
CA GLU A 47 1.07 8.96 -7.09
C GLU A 47 2.48 9.46 -7.42
N TRP A 48 3.31 8.61 -8.05
CA TRP A 48 4.63 8.98 -8.53
C TRP A 48 4.61 10.16 -9.52
N MET A 49 3.54 10.26 -10.34
CA MET A 49 3.38 11.35 -11.30
C MET A 49 3.12 12.67 -10.58
N TYR A 50 2.23 12.68 -9.60
CA TYR A 50 1.94 13.88 -8.82
C TYR A 50 3.15 14.36 -8.00
N LYS A 51 3.97 13.42 -7.50
CA LYS A 51 5.26 13.74 -6.86
C LYS A 51 6.25 14.36 -7.84
N ALA A 52 6.32 13.83 -9.07
CA ALA A 52 7.18 14.37 -10.13
C ALA A 52 6.72 15.77 -10.61
N LEU A 53 5.41 16.06 -10.53
CA LEU A 53 4.81 17.37 -10.84
C LEU A 53 4.80 18.31 -9.63
N GLU A 54 5.42 17.92 -8.50
CA GLU A 54 5.47 18.68 -7.23
C GLU A 54 4.08 19.06 -6.67
N GLN A 55 3.03 18.31 -7.03
CA GLN A 55 1.66 18.53 -6.58
C GLN A 55 1.42 17.98 -5.16
N TYR A 56 2.32 18.29 -4.24
CA TYR A 56 2.29 17.78 -2.87
C TYR A 56 1.05 18.23 -2.09
N THR A 57 0.60 19.47 -2.29
CA THR A 57 -0.61 19.99 -1.64
C THR A 57 -1.83 19.16 -1.99
N TYR A 58 -2.00 18.81 -3.26
CA TYR A 58 -3.12 17.98 -3.73
C TYR A 58 -3.07 16.58 -3.09
N ILE A 59 -1.89 15.93 -3.10
CA ILE A 59 -1.71 14.61 -2.49
C ILE A 59 -2.03 14.65 -1.00
N THR A 60 -1.54 15.66 -0.29
CA THR A 60 -1.67 15.79 1.15
C THR A 60 -3.12 16.01 1.57
N ILE A 61 -3.78 17.01 1.00
CA ILE A 61 -5.19 17.33 1.33
C ILE A 61 -6.08 16.13 1.07
N ARG A 62 -5.96 15.53 -0.11
CA ARG A 62 -6.71 14.34 -0.47
C ARG A 62 -6.49 13.18 0.52
N SER A 63 -5.22 12.87 0.83
CA SER A 63 -4.88 11.79 1.76
C SER A 63 -5.45 12.04 3.17
N ILE A 64 -5.42 13.28 3.63
CA ILE A 64 -6.00 13.67 4.92
C ILE A 64 -7.50 13.43 4.91
N ILE A 65 -8.21 13.91 3.87
CA ILE A 65 -9.66 13.72 3.76
C ILE A 65 -10.03 12.23 3.82
N PHE A 66 -9.35 11.38 3.03
CA PHE A 66 -9.63 9.93 3.04
C PHE A 66 -9.35 9.28 4.40
N LYS A 67 -8.29 9.70 5.10
CA LYS A 67 -7.98 9.20 6.44
C LYS A 67 -9.04 9.64 7.47
N PHE A 68 -9.52 10.87 7.39
CA PHE A 68 -10.60 11.34 8.25
C PHE A 68 -11.91 10.60 7.99
N VAL A 69 -12.29 10.43 6.72
CA VAL A 69 -13.48 9.65 6.34
C VAL A 69 -13.36 8.23 6.85
N ALA A 70 -12.22 7.58 6.65
CA ALA A 70 -11.98 6.22 7.13
C ALA A 70 -12.05 6.13 8.66
N LEU A 71 -11.54 7.14 9.38
CA LEU A 71 -11.63 7.20 10.84
C LEU A 71 -13.09 7.26 11.30
N ILE A 72 -13.91 8.14 10.70
CA ILE A 72 -15.35 8.25 11.02
C ILE A 72 -16.06 6.92 10.72
N VAL A 73 -15.83 6.35 9.54
CA VAL A 73 -16.45 5.08 9.13
C VAL A 73 -16.03 3.94 10.07
N MET A 74 -14.77 3.94 10.55
CA MET A 74 -14.29 2.96 11.52
C MET A 74 -15.08 3.04 12.83
N PHE A 75 -15.29 4.23 13.38
CA PHE A 75 -16.06 4.40 14.62
C PHE A 75 -17.55 4.05 14.47
N VAL A 76 -18.10 4.18 13.26
CA VAL A 76 -19.52 3.89 12.99
C VAL A 76 -19.75 2.40 12.74
N PHE A 77 -18.81 1.67 12.15
CA PHE A 77 -19.04 0.30 11.67
C PHE A 77 -18.25 -0.77 12.43
N VAL A 78 -17.19 -0.42 13.17
CA VAL A 78 -16.34 -1.40 13.85
C VAL A 78 -16.58 -1.33 15.37
N HIS A 79 -17.37 -2.25 15.89
CA HIS A 79 -17.71 -2.32 17.31
C HIS A 79 -17.36 -3.67 17.95
N GLN A 80 -17.30 -4.74 17.16
CA GLN A 80 -17.11 -6.10 17.64
C GLN A 80 -15.87 -6.75 17.01
N LYS A 81 -15.37 -7.80 17.65
CA LYS A 81 -14.23 -8.58 17.12
C LYS A 81 -14.53 -9.23 15.77
N SER A 82 -15.81 -9.54 15.49
CA SER A 82 -16.29 -10.08 14.22
C SER A 82 -16.15 -9.10 13.04
N ASP A 83 -16.00 -7.81 13.31
CA ASP A 83 -16.00 -6.75 12.28
C ASP A 83 -14.61 -6.53 11.67
N TYR A 84 -13.67 -7.45 11.90
CA TYR A 84 -12.29 -7.34 11.38
C TYR A 84 -12.21 -7.25 9.85
N ILE A 85 -13.18 -7.82 9.14
CA ILE A 85 -13.27 -7.71 7.67
C ILE A 85 -13.60 -6.27 7.27
N PHE A 86 -14.55 -5.63 7.96
CA PHE A 86 -14.87 -4.20 7.76
C PHE A 86 -13.69 -3.31 8.12
N TYR A 87 -12.99 -3.61 9.21
CA TYR A 87 -11.75 -2.92 9.57
C TYR A 87 -10.69 -3.02 8.46
N GLY A 88 -10.51 -4.21 7.88
CA GLY A 88 -9.63 -4.43 6.73
C GLY A 88 -10.02 -3.57 5.53
N ALA A 89 -11.31 -3.57 5.15
CA ALA A 89 -11.82 -2.79 4.03
C ALA A 89 -11.64 -1.27 4.24
N ILE A 90 -11.94 -0.77 5.44
CA ILE A 90 -11.77 0.65 5.80
C ILE A 90 -10.29 1.05 5.75
N THR A 91 -9.39 0.20 6.23
CA THR A 91 -7.94 0.44 6.18
C THR A 91 -7.45 0.58 4.74
N ILE A 92 -7.95 -0.25 3.83
CA ILE A 92 -7.61 -0.17 2.41
C ILE A 92 -8.18 1.09 1.78
N LEU A 93 -9.42 1.45 2.12
CA LEU A 93 -10.04 2.69 1.66
C LEU A 93 -9.22 3.91 2.11
N ALA A 94 -8.76 3.92 3.35
CA ALA A 94 -7.89 4.98 3.89
C ALA A 94 -6.55 5.08 3.16
N ALA A 95 -5.94 3.92 2.86
CA ALA A 95 -4.61 3.86 2.26
C ALA A 95 -4.62 4.10 0.74
N SER A 96 -5.59 3.53 0.05
CA SER A 96 -5.57 3.39 -1.41
C SER A 96 -6.81 3.91 -2.13
N GLY A 97 -7.92 4.16 -1.41
CA GLY A 97 -9.17 4.61 -2.02
C GLY A 97 -9.04 5.95 -2.76
N SER A 98 -8.17 6.81 -2.27
CA SER A 98 -7.84 8.10 -2.92
C SER A 98 -7.16 7.93 -4.29
N ASN A 99 -6.64 6.75 -4.62
CA ASN A 99 -6.00 6.48 -5.92
C ASN A 99 -6.97 6.56 -7.10
N ILE A 100 -8.26 6.29 -6.86
CA ILE A 100 -9.31 6.46 -7.88
C ILE A 100 -9.37 7.93 -8.32
N PHE A 101 -9.34 8.86 -7.37
CA PHE A 101 -9.35 10.29 -7.68
C PHE A 101 -8.08 10.74 -8.38
N ASN A 102 -6.94 10.13 -8.07
CA ASN A 102 -5.71 10.35 -8.83
C ASN A 102 -5.88 9.99 -10.29
N PHE A 103 -6.44 8.82 -10.55
CA PHE A 103 -6.66 8.35 -11.91
C PHE A 103 -7.58 9.30 -12.70
N ILE A 104 -8.70 9.71 -12.09
CA ILE A 104 -9.65 10.64 -12.72
C ILE A 104 -8.98 11.99 -13.00
N ASN A 105 -8.22 12.52 -12.06
CA ASN A 105 -7.57 13.82 -12.21
C ASN A 105 -6.33 13.77 -13.12
N ALA A 106 -5.71 12.58 -13.30
CA ALA A 106 -4.53 12.40 -14.13
C ALA A 106 -4.74 12.81 -15.59
N HIS A 107 -5.98 12.68 -16.12
CA HIS A 107 -6.33 13.09 -17.48
C HIS A 107 -6.09 14.59 -17.75
N LYS A 108 -6.00 15.42 -16.71
CA LYS A 108 -5.69 16.85 -16.85
C LYS A 108 -4.20 17.11 -17.13
N PHE A 109 -3.34 16.16 -16.79
CA PHE A 109 -1.89 16.33 -16.85
C PHE A 109 -1.23 15.49 -17.94
N ILE A 110 -1.85 14.38 -18.29
CA ILE A 110 -1.30 13.44 -19.27
C ILE A 110 -2.36 12.98 -20.27
N ASP A 111 -1.95 12.86 -21.52
CA ASP A 111 -2.71 12.12 -22.52
C ASP A 111 -2.41 10.62 -22.35
N MET A 112 -3.44 9.82 -22.07
CA MET A 112 -3.30 8.38 -21.87
C MET A 112 -3.22 7.57 -23.17
N ARG A 113 -3.20 8.24 -24.32
CA ARG A 113 -3.08 7.55 -25.61
C ARG A 113 -1.70 6.90 -25.75
N PRO A 114 -1.62 5.70 -26.33
CA PRO A 114 -0.34 5.06 -26.59
C PRO A 114 0.53 5.94 -27.48
N ALA A 115 1.66 6.40 -27.00
CA ALA A 115 2.57 7.24 -27.74
C ALA A 115 3.83 6.44 -28.13
N GLY A 116 3.94 6.03 -29.38
CA GLY A 116 5.17 5.51 -29.97
C GLY A 116 5.64 4.13 -29.53
N LYS A 117 6.92 3.84 -29.77
CA LYS A 117 7.57 2.56 -29.41
C LYS A 117 8.04 2.57 -27.95
N TYR A 118 7.63 1.57 -27.18
CA TYR A 118 8.03 1.43 -25.79
C TYR A 118 9.39 0.71 -25.66
N HIS A 119 10.36 1.32 -25.02
CA HIS A 119 11.69 0.74 -24.76
C HIS A 119 11.76 0.13 -23.35
N PHE A 120 11.04 -0.95 -23.08
CA PHE A 120 10.95 -1.58 -21.76
C PHE A 120 12.31 -2.04 -21.21
N LYS A 121 13.22 -2.52 -22.07
CA LYS A 121 14.55 -3.01 -21.66
C LYS A 121 15.36 -1.97 -20.89
N ARG A 122 15.22 -0.68 -21.23
CA ARG A 122 15.93 0.42 -20.57
C ARG A 122 15.49 0.61 -19.11
N HIS A 123 14.22 0.28 -18.81
CA HIS A 123 13.65 0.48 -17.48
C HIS A 123 13.83 -0.75 -16.58
N PHE A 124 14.16 -1.90 -17.14
CA PHE A 124 14.22 -3.16 -16.38
C PHE A 124 15.31 -3.14 -15.29
N LYS A 125 16.52 -2.69 -15.63
CA LYS A 125 17.65 -2.65 -14.67
C LYS A 125 17.37 -1.73 -13.47
N PRO A 126 16.96 -0.47 -13.63
CA PRO A 126 16.58 0.37 -12.50
C PRO A 126 15.44 -0.23 -11.66
N ILE A 127 14.40 -0.76 -12.31
CA ILE A 127 13.27 -1.38 -11.61
C ILE A 127 13.72 -2.57 -10.77
N ALA A 128 14.59 -3.45 -11.30
CA ALA A 128 15.09 -4.60 -10.55
C ALA A 128 15.89 -4.18 -9.31
N VAL A 129 16.71 -3.13 -9.41
CA VAL A 129 17.45 -2.60 -8.26
C VAL A 129 16.52 -2.04 -7.19
N PHE A 130 15.57 -1.17 -7.57
CA PHE A 130 14.60 -0.63 -6.62
C PHE A 130 13.71 -1.71 -6.02
N PHE A 131 13.33 -2.72 -6.80
CA PHE A 131 12.57 -3.86 -6.30
C PHE A 131 13.36 -4.64 -5.26
N ALA A 132 14.63 -4.96 -5.52
CA ALA A 132 15.48 -5.65 -4.55
C ALA A 132 15.66 -4.85 -3.25
N MET A 133 15.87 -3.53 -3.35
CA MET A 133 15.94 -2.64 -2.18
C MET A 133 14.62 -2.64 -1.40
N SER A 134 13.48 -2.56 -2.09
CA SER A 134 12.16 -2.58 -1.47
C SER A 134 11.88 -3.92 -0.79
N CYS A 135 12.26 -5.04 -1.42
CA CYS A 135 12.14 -6.36 -0.81
C CYS A 135 12.97 -6.46 0.47
N ALA A 136 14.25 -6.04 0.41
CA ALA A 136 15.13 -6.07 1.59
C ALA A 136 14.55 -5.23 2.74
N THR A 137 14.07 -4.02 2.44
CA THR A 137 13.44 -3.14 3.44
C THR A 137 12.16 -3.75 4.01
N THR A 138 11.32 -4.33 3.17
CA THR A 138 10.06 -4.95 3.61
C THR A 138 10.32 -6.17 4.49
N ILE A 139 11.27 -7.03 4.11
CA ILE A 139 11.69 -8.16 4.93
C ILE A 139 12.20 -7.65 6.27
N TYR A 140 13.11 -6.69 6.28
CA TYR A 140 13.69 -6.13 7.50
C TYR A 140 12.63 -5.53 8.44
N THR A 141 11.62 -4.85 7.91
CA THR A 141 10.61 -4.13 8.71
C THR A 141 9.46 -5.01 9.20
N HIS A 142 9.21 -6.15 8.55
CA HIS A 142 8.04 -6.99 8.84
C HIS A 142 8.38 -8.42 9.28
N LEU A 143 9.66 -8.82 9.21
CA LEU A 143 10.07 -10.18 9.53
C LEU A 143 9.70 -10.60 10.94
N ASP A 144 9.93 -9.71 11.92
CA ASP A 144 9.59 -9.92 13.34
C ASP A 144 8.08 -10.18 13.52
N THR A 145 7.21 -9.42 12.85
CA THR A 145 5.77 -9.63 12.91
C THR A 145 5.38 -10.99 12.30
N VAL A 146 6.00 -11.35 11.19
CA VAL A 146 5.74 -12.64 10.52
C VAL A 146 6.23 -13.81 11.38
N MET A 147 7.44 -13.72 11.93
CA MET A 147 7.97 -14.74 12.83
C MET A 147 7.11 -14.90 14.08
N LEU A 148 6.72 -13.76 14.69
CA LEU A 148 5.84 -13.78 15.85
C LEU A 148 4.51 -14.48 15.54
N GLY A 149 3.91 -14.22 14.36
CA GLY A 149 2.67 -14.85 13.92
C GLY A 149 2.75 -16.36 13.69
N PHE A 150 3.96 -16.91 13.44
CA PHE A 150 4.17 -18.36 13.39
C PHE A 150 4.45 -18.98 14.76
N MET A 151 4.96 -18.20 15.73
CA MET A 151 5.45 -18.70 17.00
C MET A 151 4.49 -18.48 18.17
N THR A 152 3.55 -17.53 18.04
CA THR A 152 2.66 -17.10 19.12
C THR A 152 1.19 -17.00 18.66
N THR A 153 0.35 -16.42 19.53
CA THR A 153 -1.08 -16.22 19.24
C THR A 153 -1.35 -14.93 18.45
N ASP A 154 -2.48 -14.85 17.78
CA ASP A 154 -2.90 -13.65 17.07
C ASP A 154 -3.06 -12.44 18.01
N ALA A 155 -3.38 -12.67 19.30
CA ALA A 155 -3.44 -11.63 20.32
C ALA A 155 -2.06 -11.01 20.60
N ASP A 156 -1.00 -11.83 20.69
CA ASP A 156 0.37 -11.36 20.92
C ASP A 156 0.87 -10.54 19.73
N VAL A 157 0.56 -11.00 18.51
CA VAL A 157 0.84 -10.23 17.27
C VAL A 157 0.11 -8.89 17.29
N GLY A 158 -1.13 -8.87 17.78
CA GLY A 158 -1.92 -7.66 17.96
C GLY A 158 -1.28 -6.65 18.91
N TYR A 159 -0.82 -7.09 20.08
CA TYR A 159 -0.11 -6.24 21.04
C TYR A 159 1.21 -5.72 20.49
N TYR A 160 1.99 -6.58 19.84
CA TYR A 160 3.24 -6.19 19.20
C TYR A 160 3.01 -5.11 18.13
N ASN A 161 2.03 -5.32 17.23
CA ASN A 161 1.69 -4.36 16.21
C ASN A 161 1.21 -3.01 16.77
N ALA A 162 0.49 -3.01 17.89
CA ALA A 162 0.09 -1.77 18.57
C ALA A 162 1.33 -0.99 19.05
N ALA A 163 2.29 -1.67 19.67
CA ALA A 163 3.55 -1.07 20.12
C ALA A 163 4.39 -0.53 18.94
N VAL A 164 4.47 -1.30 17.84
CA VAL A 164 5.16 -0.88 16.59
C VAL A 164 4.50 0.34 15.99
N LYS A 165 3.17 0.44 16.01
CA LYS A 165 2.45 1.64 15.52
C LYS A 165 2.85 2.89 16.30
N ILE A 166 2.92 2.81 17.63
CA ILE A 166 3.35 3.94 18.49
C ILE A 166 4.79 4.35 18.14
N LYS A 167 5.70 3.37 18.07
CA LYS A 167 7.09 3.60 17.64
C LYS A 167 7.14 4.31 16.29
N THR A 168 6.36 3.83 15.31
CA THR A 168 6.35 4.37 13.95
C THR A 168 5.88 5.83 13.91
N ILE A 169 4.91 6.21 14.75
CA ILE A 169 4.48 7.62 14.87
C ILE A 169 5.65 8.51 15.31
N LEU A 170 6.38 8.09 16.34
CA LEU A 170 7.53 8.85 16.85
C LEU A 170 8.65 8.97 15.80
N VAL A 171 8.96 7.85 15.13
CA VAL A 171 9.98 7.83 14.06
C VAL A 171 9.55 8.69 12.87
N SER A 172 8.26 8.70 12.49
CA SER A 172 7.77 9.46 11.35
C SER A 172 7.91 10.98 11.52
N ILE A 173 7.84 11.47 12.77
CA ILE A 173 8.08 12.89 13.07
C ILE A 173 9.53 13.26 12.70
N VAL A 174 10.49 12.43 13.07
CA VAL A 174 11.92 12.68 12.78
C VAL A 174 12.22 12.51 11.30
N THR A 175 11.70 11.44 10.68
CA THR A 175 11.97 11.15 9.26
C THR A 175 11.30 12.14 8.30
N SER A 176 10.18 12.75 8.69
CA SER A 176 9.51 13.76 7.86
C SER A 176 10.40 14.98 7.62
N LEU A 177 11.22 15.36 8.59
CA LEU A 177 12.23 16.43 8.42
C LEU A 177 13.26 16.06 7.34
N GLY A 178 13.74 14.81 7.35
CA GLY A 178 14.69 14.32 6.35
C GLY A 178 14.13 14.37 4.93
N VAL A 179 12.87 13.98 4.74
CA VAL A 179 12.21 14.01 3.43
C VAL A 179 12.07 15.42 2.87
N VAL A 180 11.83 16.40 3.73
CA VAL A 180 11.70 17.82 3.30
C VAL A 180 13.05 18.45 3.04
N LEU A 181 14.09 18.08 3.78
CA LEU A 181 15.42 18.68 3.67
C LEU A 181 16.23 18.08 2.51
N LEU A 182 16.04 16.79 2.21
CA LEU A 182 16.81 16.06 1.20
C LEU A 182 16.83 16.72 -0.20
N PRO A 183 15.72 17.25 -0.73
CA PRO A 183 15.73 17.92 -2.04
C PRO A 183 16.40 19.29 -2.05
N ARG A 184 16.69 19.85 -0.86
CA ARG A 184 17.26 21.20 -0.69
C ARG A 184 18.72 21.19 -0.27
N ALA A 185 19.26 20.00 0.01
CA ALA A 185 20.67 19.78 0.33
C ALA A 185 21.46 19.40 -0.92
#